data_ddf0eaa8194a0c802b554364420bdd93
#
_entry.id   ddf0eaa8194a0c802b554364420bdd93
#
_cell.length_a   1.000
_cell.length_b   1.000
_cell.length_c   1.000
_cell.angle_alpha   90.00
_cell.angle_beta   90.00
_cell.angle_gamma   90.00
#
_symmetry.space_group_name_H-M   'P 1'
#
loop_
_entity.id
_entity.type
_entity.pdbx_description
1 polymer ?
#
loop_
_entity_poly.entity_id
_entity_poly.type
_entity_poly.pdbx_seq_one_letter_code
_entity_poly.pdbx_strand_id
1 'polypeptide(L)'
;MAKTLRVGLIGYRFMGRAHSNAWRQAPRFFNLKANVELHTIGGRHAAGVQAARAQLGWQKATTDWHEIVESPLIDIVDIVTPTNFHAEMAMAAVKNGKHVLCEKPLALNLKQAEAMFAAAHKAKVVHMVCHNYRRIPAIALAKRMIGEGALGRIFHFHARYAQDRLADPEFPLDWRLQKETSGCGVHSDINSHVIDLGRYLIGEFEQVCGLLNTFIPERPLADALAKGARRMGKVTVPDSAMFMGRMENGVLANVEATRYALGRKNHIAIEINGSKGSIYFDFEDMNRLKFYNGDDPKDRRGFRDILVTERDGVQPYVGHWWPPGHGIGYEHTFIHVVADFVNACVEGKPVHPTFEDGLKNQRVLAAVEESSQKGKWVKL
;
A
#
# COMPACT_ATOMS: atom_id res chain seq x y z
N MET A 1 -33.49 -7.33 -7.52
CA MET A 1 -32.33 -8.11 -7.02
C MET A 1 -31.14 -7.19 -6.93
N ALA A 2 -30.31 -7.31 -5.89
CA ALA A 2 -29.08 -6.53 -5.79
C ALA A 2 -28.14 -6.85 -6.96
N LYS A 3 -27.44 -5.85 -7.50
CA LYS A 3 -26.43 -6.05 -8.55
C LYS A 3 -25.35 -7.01 -8.03
N THR A 4 -24.85 -7.91 -8.88
CA THR A 4 -23.70 -8.77 -8.57
C THR A 4 -22.49 -8.26 -9.32
N LEU A 5 -21.35 -8.06 -8.63
CA LEU A 5 -20.06 -7.73 -9.21
C LEU A 5 -19.16 -8.97 -9.16
N ARG A 6 -18.74 -9.41 -10.32
CA ARG A 6 -17.84 -10.57 -10.49
C ARG A 6 -16.40 -10.13 -10.55
N VAL A 7 -15.60 -10.74 -9.71
CA VAL A 7 -14.18 -10.38 -9.52
C VAL A 7 -13.30 -11.39 -10.24
N GLY A 8 -12.32 -10.89 -11.00
CA GLY A 8 -11.17 -11.62 -11.49
C GLY A 8 -9.90 -11.17 -10.75
N LEU A 9 -9.19 -12.09 -10.11
CA LEU A 9 -7.95 -11.83 -9.38
C LEU A 9 -6.74 -12.35 -10.17
N ILE A 10 -5.74 -11.51 -10.40
CA ILE A 10 -4.50 -11.90 -11.09
C ILE A 10 -3.35 -11.94 -10.10
N GLY A 11 -2.92 -13.14 -9.72
CA GLY A 11 -1.92 -13.43 -8.69
C GLY A 11 -2.52 -14.21 -7.51
N TYR A 12 -1.79 -15.22 -7.01
CA TYR A 12 -2.33 -16.12 -5.98
C TYR A 12 -1.40 -16.35 -4.78
N ARG A 13 -0.22 -15.70 -4.74
CA ARG A 13 0.72 -15.84 -3.63
C ARG A 13 0.27 -14.98 -2.44
N PHE A 14 1.20 -14.41 -1.68
CA PHE A 14 0.92 -13.69 -0.44
C PHE A 14 -0.19 -12.64 -0.59
N MET A 15 -0.06 -11.71 -1.55
CA MET A 15 -1.10 -10.69 -1.77
C MET A 15 -2.40 -11.29 -2.31
N GLY A 16 -2.32 -12.31 -3.19
CA GLY A 16 -3.51 -13.01 -3.67
C GLY A 16 -4.31 -13.71 -2.55
N ARG A 17 -3.62 -14.22 -1.52
CA ARG A 17 -4.28 -14.75 -0.32
C ARG A 17 -4.93 -13.64 0.51
N ALA A 18 -4.23 -12.52 0.72
CA ALA A 18 -4.73 -11.38 1.50
C ALA A 18 -5.99 -10.78 0.84
N HIS A 19 -5.94 -10.54 -0.48
CA HIS A 19 -7.08 -10.01 -1.23
C HIS A 19 -8.24 -11.01 -1.32
N SER A 20 -7.98 -12.29 -1.60
CA SER A 20 -9.02 -13.32 -1.58
C SER A 20 -9.73 -13.40 -0.23
N ASN A 21 -8.99 -13.28 0.89
CA ASN A 21 -9.59 -13.19 2.21
C ASN A 21 -10.46 -11.93 2.33
N ALA A 22 -9.98 -10.78 1.87
CA ALA A 22 -10.72 -9.52 1.91
C ALA A 22 -12.03 -9.59 1.10
N TRP A 23 -11.98 -10.10 -0.13
CA TRP A 23 -13.15 -10.30 -0.99
C TRP A 23 -14.20 -11.23 -0.36
N ARG A 24 -13.76 -12.24 0.39
CA ARG A 24 -14.68 -13.17 1.11
C ARG A 24 -15.28 -12.58 2.37
N GLN A 25 -14.52 -11.74 3.08
CA GLN A 25 -14.94 -11.21 4.38
C GLN A 25 -15.77 -9.93 4.26
N ALA A 26 -15.46 -9.06 3.30
CA ALA A 26 -16.13 -7.77 3.15
C ALA A 26 -17.67 -7.90 3.12
N PRO A 27 -18.29 -8.83 2.35
CA PRO A 27 -19.74 -9.00 2.33
C PRO A 27 -20.35 -9.50 3.65
N ARG A 28 -19.52 -10.01 4.57
CA ARG A 28 -20.00 -10.57 5.85
C ARG A 28 -20.01 -9.54 6.97
N PHE A 29 -19.20 -8.50 6.85
CA PHE A 29 -19.03 -7.48 7.90
C PHE A 29 -19.52 -6.10 7.47
N PHE A 30 -19.62 -5.85 6.18
CA PHE A 30 -20.00 -4.55 5.63
C PHE A 30 -21.32 -4.63 4.84
N ASN A 31 -22.14 -3.61 4.94
CA ASN A 31 -23.34 -3.46 4.11
C ASN A 31 -22.93 -3.00 2.72
N LEU A 32 -22.52 -3.94 1.87
CA LEU A 32 -22.12 -3.66 0.51
C LEU A 32 -23.33 -3.37 -0.38
N LYS A 33 -23.18 -2.44 -1.32
CA LYS A 33 -24.23 -2.05 -2.29
C LYS A 33 -24.42 -3.05 -3.44
N ALA A 34 -23.59 -4.08 -3.50
CA ALA A 34 -23.70 -5.18 -4.45
C ALA A 34 -23.27 -6.50 -3.80
N ASN A 35 -23.78 -7.61 -4.36
CA ASN A 35 -23.21 -8.93 -4.09
C ASN A 35 -21.83 -9.04 -4.76
N VAL A 36 -20.93 -9.79 -4.16
CA VAL A 36 -19.58 -10.04 -4.68
C VAL A 36 -19.40 -11.52 -4.98
N GLU A 37 -18.94 -11.83 -6.17
CA GLU A 37 -18.68 -13.20 -6.63
C GLU A 37 -17.21 -13.37 -7.00
N LEU A 38 -16.51 -14.31 -6.34
CA LEU A 38 -15.12 -14.67 -6.64
C LEU A 38 -15.10 -15.57 -7.89
N HIS A 39 -15.08 -14.96 -9.08
CA HIS A 39 -15.31 -15.69 -10.31
C HIS A 39 -14.05 -16.41 -10.80
N THR A 40 -12.97 -15.71 -11.12
CA THR A 40 -11.76 -16.32 -11.71
C THR A 40 -10.50 -15.86 -11.01
N ILE A 41 -9.60 -16.81 -10.66
CA ILE A 41 -8.24 -16.52 -10.19
C ILE A 41 -7.21 -16.90 -11.27
N GLY A 42 -6.26 -15.99 -11.55
CA GLY A 42 -5.21 -16.16 -12.54
C GLY A 42 -3.82 -16.34 -11.96
N GLY A 43 -2.98 -17.14 -12.61
CA GLY A 43 -1.59 -17.30 -12.21
C GLY A 43 -0.77 -18.22 -13.11
N ARG A 44 0.52 -17.99 -13.26
CA ARG A 44 1.39 -18.61 -14.28
C ARG A 44 1.58 -20.12 -14.18
N HIS A 45 1.37 -20.74 -13.01
CA HIS A 45 1.62 -22.17 -12.79
C HIS A 45 0.31 -22.91 -12.57
N ALA A 46 -0.07 -23.78 -13.50
CA ALA A 46 -1.35 -24.49 -13.51
C ALA A 46 -1.68 -25.18 -12.19
N ALA A 47 -0.78 -26.01 -11.65
CA ALA A 47 -1.00 -26.70 -10.39
C ALA A 47 -1.17 -25.72 -9.21
N GLY A 48 -0.36 -24.64 -9.16
CA GLY A 48 -0.41 -23.65 -8.09
C GLY A 48 -1.69 -22.83 -8.13
N VAL A 49 -2.16 -22.38 -9.29
CA VAL A 49 -3.40 -21.61 -9.42
C VAL A 49 -4.64 -22.47 -9.16
N GLN A 50 -4.63 -23.75 -9.54
CA GLN A 50 -5.72 -24.68 -9.24
C GLN A 50 -5.82 -24.95 -7.72
N ALA A 51 -4.68 -25.17 -7.06
CA ALA A 51 -4.66 -25.31 -5.59
C ALA A 51 -5.18 -24.05 -4.89
N ALA A 52 -4.74 -22.87 -5.35
CA ALA A 52 -5.22 -21.59 -4.84
C ALA A 52 -6.72 -21.39 -5.07
N ARG A 53 -7.24 -21.75 -6.24
CA ARG A 53 -8.68 -21.71 -6.54
C ARG A 53 -9.48 -22.49 -5.48
N ALA A 54 -9.10 -23.74 -5.23
CA ALA A 54 -9.77 -24.58 -4.26
C ALA A 54 -9.66 -24.05 -2.82
N GLN A 55 -8.45 -23.66 -2.41
CA GLN A 55 -8.19 -23.17 -1.06
C GLN A 55 -8.87 -21.84 -0.77
N LEU A 56 -8.86 -20.91 -1.74
CA LEU A 56 -9.32 -19.54 -1.57
C LEU A 56 -10.77 -19.32 -1.99
N GLY A 57 -11.46 -20.37 -2.54
CA GLY A 57 -12.87 -20.36 -2.83
C GLY A 57 -13.26 -19.62 -4.13
N TRP A 58 -12.39 -19.64 -5.14
CA TRP A 58 -12.68 -19.11 -6.49
C TRP A 58 -13.39 -20.16 -7.33
N GLN A 59 -14.30 -19.72 -8.22
CA GLN A 59 -15.05 -20.66 -9.08
C GLN A 59 -14.18 -21.25 -10.17
N LYS A 60 -13.35 -20.43 -10.82
CA LYS A 60 -12.49 -20.78 -11.94
C LYS A 60 -11.03 -20.45 -11.69
N ALA A 61 -10.14 -21.13 -12.37
CA ALA A 61 -8.72 -20.80 -12.41
C ALA A 61 -8.23 -20.79 -13.85
N THR A 62 -7.30 -19.87 -14.16
CA THR A 62 -6.66 -19.79 -15.46
C THR A 62 -5.16 -19.51 -15.34
N THR A 63 -4.39 -19.95 -16.34
CA THR A 63 -2.98 -19.57 -16.50
C THR A 63 -2.79 -18.39 -17.44
N ASP A 64 -3.84 -17.98 -18.15
CA ASP A 64 -3.85 -16.81 -19.04
C ASP A 64 -4.67 -15.68 -18.42
N TRP A 65 -4.01 -14.60 -18.03
CA TRP A 65 -4.66 -13.43 -17.44
C TRP A 65 -5.54 -12.66 -18.43
N HIS A 66 -5.36 -12.85 -19.77
CA HIS A 66 -6.22 -12.24 -20.79
C HIS A 66 -7.65 -12.75 -20.67
N GLU A 67 -7.84 -14.03 -20.34
CA GLU A 67 -9.18 -14.57 -20.08
C GLU A 67 -9.93 -13.85 -18.96
N ILE A 68 -9.21 -13.21 -18.04
CA ILE A 68 -9.81 -12.41 -16.95
C ILE A 68 -10.19 -11.04 -17.47
N VAL A 69 -9.25 -10.31 -18.07
CA VAL A 69 -9.48 -8.91 -18.45
C VAL A 69 -10.42 -8.76 -19.66
N GLU A 70 -10.51 -9.77 -20.53
CA GLU A 70 -11.35 -9.78 -21.73
C GLU A 70 -12.74 -10.40 -21.48
N SER A 71 -12.92 -11.14 -20.39
CA SER A 71 -14.20 -11.79 -20.09
C SER A 71 -15.34 -10.81 -19.92
N PRO A 72 -16.46 -10.96 -20.66
CA PRO A 72 -17.65 -10.14 -20.43
C PRO A 72 -18.36 -10.43 -19.09
N LEU A 73 -18.00 -11.53 -18.43
CA LEU A 73 -18.57 -11.92 -17.15
C LEU A 73 -17.89 -11.25 -15.95
N ILE A 74 -16.71 -10.65 -16.13
CA ILE A 74 -15.95 -10.02 -15.04
C ILE A 74 -16.19 -8.51 -15.05
N ASP A 75 -16.53 -7.95 -13.89
CA ASP A 75 -16.78 -6.53 -13.69
C ASP A 75 -15.55 -5.82 -13.09
N ILE A 76 -14.84 -6.52 -12.19
CA ILE A 76 -13.68 -6.02 -11.44
C ILE A 76 -12.46 -6.88 -11.72
N VAL A 77 -11.33 -6.25 -12.02
CA VAL A 77 -10.02 -6.90 -12.09
C VAL A 77 -9.16 -6.43 -10.91
N ASP A 78 -8.72 -7.39 -10.10
CA ASP A 78 -7.85 -7.17 -8.95
C ASP A 78 -6.44 -7.69 -9.27
N ILE A 79 -5.45 -6.80 -9.31
CA ILE A 79 -4.09 -7.07 -9.77
C ILE A 79 -3.13 -7.11 -8.58
N VAL A 80 -2.63 -8.30 -8.26
CA VAL A 80 -1.76 -8.57 -7.11
C VAL A 80 -0.47 -9.29 -7.53
N THR A 81 -0.01 -9.01 -8.73
CA THR A 81 1.21 -9.55 -9.34
C THR A 81 2.47 -8.81 -8.86
N PRO A 82 3.68 -9.24 -9.25
CA PRO A 82 4.85 -8.37 -9.19
C PRO A 82 4.66 -7.09 -10.01
N THR A 83 5.29 -6.00 -9.57
CA THR A 83 5.05 -4.63 -10.06
C THR A 83 5.24 -4.46 -11.57
N ASN A 84 6.17 -5.22 -12.16
CA ASN A 84 6.44 -5.14 -13.60
C ASN A 84 5.26 -5.54 -14.51
N PHE A 85 4.23 -6.19 -13.95
CA PHE A 85 3.03 -6.58 -14.70
C PHE A 85 1.84 -5.62 -14.50
N HIS A 86 1.91 -4.72 -13.51
CA HIS A 86 0.78 -3.85 -13.14
C HIS A 86 0.28 -3.02 -14.32
N ALA A 87 1.19 -2.33 -15.02
CA ALA A 87 0.80 -1.40 -16.09
C ALA A 87 0.13 -2.13 -17.26
N GLU A 88 0.69 -3.23 -17.73
CA GLU A 88 0.13 -4.01 -18.84
C GLU A 88 -1.27 -4.52 -18.51
N MET A 89 -1.41 -5.19 -17.35
CA MET A 89 -2.67 -5.79 -16.93
C MET A 89 -3.74 -4.74 -16.63
N ALA A 90 -3.38 -3.65 -15.94
CA ALA A 90 -4.33 -2.59 -15.63
C ALA A 90 -4.83 -1.86 -16.88
N MET A 91 -3.94 -1.54 -17.82
CA MET A 91 -4.33 -0.91 -19.08
C MET A 91 -5.22 -1.82 -19.93
N ALA A 92 -4.94 -3.13 -19.97
CA ALA A 92 -5.79 -4.10 -20.65
C ALA A 92 -7.18 -4.20 -20.00
N ALA A 93 -7.24 -4.27 -18.66
CA ALA A 93 -8.50 -4.28 -17.93
C ALA A 93 -9.34 -3.02 -18.19
N VAL A 94 -8.71 -1.84 -18.11
CA VAL A 94 -9.34 -0.54 -18.38
C VAL A 94 -9.85 -0.45 -19.82
N LYS A 95 -9.07 -0.92 -20.81
CA LYS A 95 -9.48 -0.96 -22.22
C LYS A 95 -10.75 -1.79 -22.43
N ASN A 96 -10.95 -2.83 -21.63
CA ASN A 96 -12.14 -3.70 -21.64
C ASN A 96 -13.25 -3.22 -20.69
N GLY A 97 -13.18 -1.97 -20.20
CA GLY A 97 -14.21 -1.35 -19.36
C GLY A 97 -14.32 -1.90 -17.94
N LYS A 98 -13.28 -2.59 -17.43
CA LYS A 98 -13.28 -3.17 -16.09
C LYS A 98 -12.92 -2.13 -15.05
N HIS A 99 -13.56 -2.21 -13.88
CA HIS A 99 -13.07 -1.54 -12.67
C HIS A 99 -11.77 -2.21 -12.22
N VAL A 100 -10.80 -1.44 -11.72
CA VAL A 100 -9.46 -1.97 -11.41
C VAL A 100 -9.04 -1.64 -9.99
N LEU A 101 -8.77 -2.67 -9.20
CA LEU A 101 -7.98 -2.59 -7.96
C LEU A 101 -6.58 -3.10 -8.26
N CYS A 102 -5.54 -2.30 -8.02
CA CYS A 102 -4.17 -2.67 -8.31
C CYS A 102 -3.30 -2.53 -7.06
N GLU A 103 -2.45 -3.52 -6.80
CA GLU A 103 -1.46 -3.43 -5.73
C GLU A 103 -0.47 -2.27 -5.95
N LYS A 104 0.09 -1.84 -4.84
CA LYS A 104 1.16 -0.81 -4.80
C LYS A 104 2.56 -1.44 -5.03
N PRO A 105 3.56 -0.70 -5.46
CA PRO A 105 3.43 0.64 -6.07
C PRO A 105 2.65 0.53 -7.37
N LEU A 106 2.02 1.63 -7.81
CA LEU A 106 1.14 1.59 -8.99
C LEU A 106 1.86 1.03 -10.23
N ALA A 107 3.11 1.41 -10.44
CA ALA A 107 3.92 1.01 -11.59
C ALA A 107 5.41 0.93 -11.26
N LEU A 108 6.23 0.40 -12.18
CA LEU A 108 7.69 0.38 -12.05
C LEU A 108 8.32 1.77 -12.11
N ASN A 109 7.72 2.68 -12.87
CA ASN A 109 8.27 4.01 -13.12
C ASN A 109 7.17 5.04 -13.41
N LEU A 110 7.55 6.30 -13.42
CA LEU A 110 6.64 7.43 -13.62
C LEU A 110 5.88 7.35 -14.95
N LYS A 111 6.56 7.02 -16.05
CA LYS A 111 5.93 6.93 -17.39
C LYS A 111 4.79 5.90 -17.45
N GLN A 112 4.99 4.75 -16.81
CA GLN A 112 3.93 3.74 -16.71
C GLN A 112 2.76 4.23 -15.85
N ALA A 113 3.03 4.87 -14.72
CA ALA A 113 1.98 5.42 -13.86
C ALA A 113 1.14 6.50 -14.56
N GLU A 114 1.79 7.37 -15.36
CA GLU A 114 1.11 8.37 -16.20
C GLU A 114 0.19 7.71 -17.23
N ALA A 115 0.68 6.67 -17.91
CA ALA A 115 -0.11 5.94 -18.89
C ALA A 115 -1.32 5.22 -18.26
N MET A 116 -1.14 4.60 -17.10
CA MET A 116 -2.22 3.93 -16.35
C MET A 116 -3.29 4.92 -15.91
N PHE A 117 -2.88 6.06 -15.33
CA PHE A 117 -3.83 7.10 -14.92
C PHE A 117 -4.59 7.67 -16.11
N ALA A 118 -3.88 8.05 -17.20
CA ALA A 118 -4.51 8.61 -18.40
C ALA A 118 -5.52 7.64 -19.03
N ALA A 119 -5.19 6.34 -19.09
CA ALA A 119 -6.09 5.31 -19.63
C ALA A 119 -7.35 5.16 -18.76
N ALA A 120 -7.18 5.06 -17.44
CA ALA A 120 -8.29 4.88 -16.50
C ALA A 120 -9.21 6.11 -16.45
N HIS A 121 -8.65 7.31 -16.47
CA HIS A 121 -9.39 8.57 -16.51
C HIS A 121 -10.24 8.68 -17.79
N LYS A 122 -9.64 8.33 -18.94
CA LYS A 122 -10.35 8.34 -20.23
C LYS A 122 -11.50 7.33 -20.28
N ALA A 123 -11.31 6.16 -19.73
CA ALA A 123 -12.30 5.07 -19.73
C ALA A 123 -13.44 5.30 -18.72
N LYS A 124 -13.30 6.24 -17.78
CA LYS A 124 -14.29 6.54 -16.71
C LYS A 124 -14.64 5.32 -15.86
N VAL A 125 -13.71 4.37 -15.72
CA VAL A 125 -13.85 3.23 -14.80
C VAL A 125 -13.43 3.62 -13.39
N VAL A 126 -14.00 2.95 -12.38
CA VAL A 126 -13.51 3.10 -11.01
C VAL A 126 -12.17 2.38 -10.90
N HIS A 127 -11.17 3.07 -10.37
CA HIS A 127 -9.83 2.53 -10.21
C HIS A 127 -9.23 2.94 -8.87
N MET A 128 -8.44 2.04 -8.27
CA MET A 128 -7.83 2.24 -6.97
C MET A 128 -6.46 1.57 -6.92
N VAL A 129 -5.48 2.26 -6.30
CA VAL A 129 -4.22 1.63 -5.90
C VAL A 129 -4.31 1.20 -4.43
N CYS A 130 -3.85 -0.02 -4.12
CA CYS A 130 -4.04 -0.62 -2.80
C CYS A 130 -3.04 -0.10 -1.75
N HIS A 131 -3.12 1.19 -1.40
CA HIS A 131 -2.46 1.74 -0.21
C HIS A 131 -3.32 1.48 1.02
N ASN A 132 -3.38 0.23 1.43
CA ASN A 132 -4.26 -0.28 2.50
C ASN A 132 -4.03 0.37 3.86
N TYR A 133 -2.84 0.89 4.15
CA TYR A 133 -2.53 1.49 5.45
C TYR A 133 -3.26 2.80 5.73
N ARG A 134 -3.79 3.50 4.71
CA ARG A 134 -4.74 4.62 4.93
C ARG A 134 -5.98 4.18 5.73
N ARG A 135 -6.31 2.87 5.72
CA ARG A 135 -7.49 2.26 6.35
C ARG A 135 -7.23 1.56 7.67
N ILE A 136 -6.06 1.77 8.25
CA ILE A 136 -5.81 1.44 9.65
C ILE A 136 -6.63 2.43 10.50
N PRO A 137 -7.47 1.97 11.46
CA PRO A 137 -8.29 2.87 12.27
C PRO A 137 -7.50 3.99 12.95
N ALA A 138 -6.30 3.71 13.46
CA ALA A 138 -5.42 4.73 14.05
C ALA A 138 -5.00 5.80 13.04
N ILE A 139 -4.66 5.40 11.81
CA ILE A 139 -4.30 6.34 10.73
C ILE A 139 -5.51 7.15 10.27
N ALA A 140 -6.67 6.51 10.12
CA ALA A 140 -7.90 7.19 9.76
C ALA A 140 -8.35 8.16 10.85
N LEU A 141 -8.19 7.80 12.14
CA LEU A 141 -8.41 8.69 13.26
C LEU A 141 -7.43 9.87 13.24
N ALA A 142 -6.14 9.62 13.01
CA ALA A 142 -5.13 10.67 12.89
C ALA A 142 -5.50 11.67 11.79
N LYS A 143 -5.94 11.18 10.60
CA LYS A 143 -6.42 12.04 9.51
C LYS A 143 -7.59 12.92 9.92
N ARG A 144 -8.57 12.36 10.64
CA ARG A 144 -9.71 13.10 11.15
C ARG A 144 -9.28 14.18 12.16
N MET A 145 -8.44 13.82 13.15
CA MET A 145 -7.95 14.76 14.16
C MET A 145 -7.15 15.91 13.55
N ILE A 146 -6.34 15.63 12.52
CA ILE A 146 -5.63 16.66 11.76
C ILE A 146 -6.63 17.60 11.06
N GLY A 147 -7.64 17.03 10.39
CA GLY A 147 -8.70 17.79 9.72
C GLY A 147 -9.55 18.64 10.65
N GLU A 148 -9.78 18.20 11.87
CA GLU A 148 -10.47 18.93 12.95
C GLU A 148 -9.58 19.99 13.61
N GLY A 149 -8.30 20.10 13.24
CA GLY A 149 -7.35 21.07 13.77
C GLY A 149 -6.79 20.75 15.16
N ALA A 150 -6.90 19.49 15.62
CA ALA A 150 -6.41 19.06 16.94
C ALA A 150 -4.89 19.28 17.12
N LEU A 151 -4.12 19.30 16.03
CA LEU A 151 -2.67 19.56 16.06
C LEU A 151 -2.34 21.04 15.80
N GLY A 152 -3.32 21.86 15.39
CA GLY A 152 -3.08 23.22 14.93
C GLY A 152 -2.28 23.28 13.63
N ARG A 153 -1.39 24.26 13.45
CA ARG A 153 -0.45 24.33 12.33
C ARG A 153 0.58 23.22 12.47
N ILE A 154 0.70 22.37 11.46
CA ILE A 154 1.69 21.29 11.45
C ILE A 154 3.05 21.83 11.04
N PHE A 155 4.10 21.37 11.72
CA PHE A 155 5.50 21.76 11.48
C PHE A 155 6.32 20.62 10.91
N HIS A 156 6.16 19.39 11.44
CA HIS A 156 7.00 18.26 11.10
C HIS A 156 6.17 17.00 10.79
N PHE A 157 6.69 16.22 9.84
CA PHE A 157 6.30 14.86 9.54
C PHE A 157 7.55 13.97 9.56
N HIS A 158 7.66 13.10 10.54
CA HIS A 158 8.72 12.11 10.65
C HIS A 158 8.15 10.73 10.43
N ALA A 159 8.72 9.97 9.50
CA ALA A 159 8.20 8.66 9.19
C ALA A 159 9.31 7.66 8.84
N ARG A 160 9.12 6.43 9.30
CA ARG A 160 10.06 5.35 9.08
C ARG A 160 9.32 4.06 8.76
N TYR A 161 9.82 3.32 7.74
CA TYR A 161 9.43 1.93 7.54
C TYR A 161 10.65 1.01 7.62
N ALA A 162 10.76 0.26 8.70
CA ALA A 162 11.91 -0.55 9.02
C ALA A 162 11.56 -2.03 9.10
N GLN A 163 12.36 -2.87 8.47
CA GLN A 163 12.31 -4.33 8.50
C GLN A 163 13.72 -4.92 8.66
N ASP A 164 13.84 -6.15 9.13
CA ASP A 164 15.11 -6.90 9.21
C ASP A 164 15.24 -8.00 8.15
N ARG A 165 14.25 -8.16 7.29
CA ARG A 165 14.09 -9.31 6.39
C ARG A 165 15.31 -9.59 5.51
N LEU A 166 16.04 -8.57 5.08
CA LEU A 166 17.19 -8.70 4.19
C LEU A 166 18.54 -8.51 4.88
N ALA A 167 18.55 -8.39 6.20
CA ALA A 167 19.78 -8.20 6.96
C ALA A 167 20.71 -9.41 6.91
N ASP A 168 20.16 -10.62 6.73
CA ASP A 168 20.95 -11.83 6.48
C ASP A 168 21.53 -11.82 5.05
N PRO A 169 22.86 -11.81 4.87
CA PRO A 169 23.48 -11.85 3.54
C PRO A 169 23.23 -13.16 2.77
N GLU A 170 22.87 -14.24 3.47
CA GLU A 170 22.54 -15.53 2.85
C GLU A 170 21.09 -15.60 2.34
N PHE A 171 20.27 -14.57 2.60
CA PHE A 171 18.93 -14.49 2.01
C PHE A 171 19.03 -14.51 0.46
N PRO A 172 18.33 -15.43 -0.23
CA PRO A 172 18.49 -15.61 -1.67
C PRO A 172 18.06 -14.39 -2.46
N LEU A 173 18.72 -14.19 -3.61
CA LEU A 173 18.31 -13.18 -4.58
C LEU A 173 16.90 -13.49 -5.06
N ASP A 174 15.94 -12.62 -4.77
CA ASP A 174 14.56 -12.71 -5.24
C ASP A 174 14.23 -11.56 -6.22
N TRP A 175 13.05 -11.59 -6.81
CA TRP A 175 12.59 -10.60 -7.77
C TRP A 175 12.53 -9.16 -7.23
N ARG A 176 12.37 -8.99 -5.90
CA ARG A 176 12.34 -7.68 -5.25
C ARG A 176 13.69 -6.99 -5.20
N LEU A 177 14.76 -7.73 -5.47
CA LEU A 177 16.14 -7.25 -5.48
C LEU A 177 16.63 -6.96 -6.91
N GLN A 178 15.74 -7.03 -7.90
CA GLN A 178 16.02 -6.80 -9.31
C GLN A 178 15.22 -5.60 -9.83
N LYS A 179 15.90 -4.64 -10.45
CA LYS A 179 15.31 -3.37 -10.93
C LYS A 179 14.20 -3.60 -11.95
N GLU A 180 14.41 -4.56 -12.85
CA GLU A 180 13.49 -4.88 -13.94
C GLU A 180 12.12 -5.38 -13.47
N THR A 181 12.05 -5.90 -12.23
CA THR A 181 10.83 -6.49 -11.68
C THR A 181 10.22 -5.69 -10.54
N SER A 182 11.04 -4.97 -9.77
CA SER A 182 10.60 -4.26 -8.56
C SER A 182 10.74 -2.73 -8.65
N GLY A 183 11.35 -2.18 -9.71
CA GLY A 183 11.61 -0.76 -9.84
C GLY A 183 12.80 -0.33 -8.98
N CYS A 184 12.59 0.35 -7.86
CA CYS A 184 13.63 0.87 -6.98
C CYS A 184 13.69 0.16 -5.61
N GLY A 185 13.48 -1.17 -5.59
CA GLY A 185 13.67 -2.01 -4.40
C GLY A 185 12.92 -1.51 -3.17
N VAL A 186 13.62 -1.30 -2.05
CA VAL A 186 13.05 -0.82 -0.79
C VAL A 186 12.31 0.50 -0.97
N HIS A 187 12.83 1.38 -1.82
CA HIS A 187 12.24 2.69 -2.07
C HIS A 187 10.86 2.57 -2.73
N SER A 188 10.74 1.79 -3.79
CA SER A 188 9.44 1.55 -4.44
C SER A 188 8.50 0.68 -3.60
N ASP A 189 9.01 -0.36 -2.92
CA ASP A 189 8.16 -1.33 -2.25
C ASP A 189 7.63 -0.84 -0.89
N ILE A 190 8.50 -0.46 0.05
CA ILE A 190 8.05 -0.08 1.38
C ILE A 190 8.01 1.43 1.62
N ASN A 191 8.92 2.21 1.00
CA ASN A 191 8.88 3.66 1.16
C ASN A 191 7.64 4.29 0.48
N SER A 192 7.10 3.66 -0.57
CA SER A 192 5.84 4.09 -1.19
C SER A 192 4.67 4.19 -0.21
N HIS A 193 4.61 3.31 0.79
CA HIS A 193 3.58 3.39 1.84
C HIS A 193 3.75 4.63 2.72
N VAL A 194 4.99 4.95 3.10
CA VAL A 194 5.29 6.07 4.00
C VAL A 194 5.08 7.40 3.28
N ILE A 195 5.50 7.47 2.01
CA ILE A 195 5.22 8.62 1.14
C ILE A 195 3.72 8.83 0.98
N ASP A 196 2.98 7.75 0.72
CA ASP A 196 1.52 7.80 0.59
C ASP A 196 0.84 8.29 1.87
N LEU A 197 1.28 7.80 3.03
CA LEU A 197 0.76 8.24 4.33
C LEU A 197 1.09 9.71 4.62
N GLY A 198 2.29 10.19 4.24
CA GLY A 198 2.65 11.61 4.34
C GLY A 198 1.74 12.48 3.48
N ARG A 199 1.54 12.11 2.23
CA ARG A 199 0.63 12.80 1.31
C ARG A 199 -0.82 12.76 1.81
N TYR A 200 -1.28 11.62 2.29
CA TYR A 200 -2.64 11.45 2.83
C TYR A 200 -2.89 12.28 4.09
N LEU A 201 -1.97 12.25 5.03
CA LEU A 201 -2.14 12.91 6.33
C LEU A 201 -1.92 14.42 6.24
N ILE A 202 -0.89 14.87 5.52
CA ILE A 202 -0.38 16.24 5.55
C ILE A 202 -0.67 17.00 4.26
N GLY A 203 -0.31 16.45 3.09
CA GLY A 203 -0.42 17.10 1.79
C GLY A 203 0.71 16.70 0.84
N GLU A 204 0.83 17.40 -0.28
CA GLU A 204 1.79 17.05 -1.34
C GLU A 204 3.21 17.54 -1.00
N PHE A 205 4.21 16.84 -1.54
CA PHE A 205 5.61 17.25 -1.47
C PHE A 205 5.89 18.30 -2.55
N GLU A 206 6.62 19.36 -2.20
CA GLU A 206 7.11 20.39 -3.11
C GLU A 206 8.49 20.06 -3.65
N GLN A 207 9.39 19.58 -2.76
CA GLN A 207 10.77 19.24 -3.10
C GLN A 207 11.35 18.24 -2.12
N VAL A 208 12.33 17.46 -2.59
CA VAL A 208 12.98 16.40 -1.81
C VAL A 208 14.50 16.40 -2.01
N CYS A 209 15.23 15.92 -0.99
CA CYS A 209 16.65 15.61 -1.06
C CYS A 209 16.90 14.25 -0.41
N GLY A 210 17.41 13.28 -1.18
CA GLY A 210 17.45 11.89 -0.77
C GLY A 210 18.79 11.18 -0.99
N LEU A 211 18.94 10.07 -0.29
CA LEU A 211 20.05 9.12 -0.39
C LEU A 211 19.50 7.71 -0.51
N LEU A 212 19.98 6.97 -1.49
CA LEU A 212 19.70 5.56 -1.71
C LEU A 212 21.00 4.77 -1.59
N ASN A 213 20.97 3.63 -0.90
CA ASN A 213 22.15 2.79 -0.73
C ASN A 213 21.85 1.30 -0.85
N THR A 214 22.83 0.52 -1.35
CA THR A 214 22.82 -0.93 -1.39
C THR A 214 23.96 -1.44 -0.51
N PHE A 215 23.61 -2.05 0.65
CA PHE A 215 24.61 -2.55 1.60
C PHE A 215 25.15 -3.93 1.20
N ILE A 216 24.29 -4.79 0.60
CA ILE A 216 24.69 -6.12 0.14
C ILE A 216 24.51 -6.19 -1.38
N PRO A 217 25.61 -5.98 -2.16
CA PRO A 217 25.53 -5.86 -3.62
C PRO A 217 25.34 -7.21 -4.35
N GLU A 218 25.61 -8.32 -3.68
CA GLU A 218 25.47 -9.67 -4.26
C GLU A 218 24.80 -10.62 -3.27
N ARG A 219 23.98 -11.54 -3.79
CA ARG A 219 23.29 -12.55 -3.00
C ARG A 219 23.29 -13.90 -3.68
N PRO A 220 23.19 -15.01 -2.91
CA PRO A 220 23.13 -16.33 -3.49
C PRO A 220 21.89 -16.51 -4.37
N LEU A 221 22.04 -17.20 -5.49
CA LEU A 221 20.94 -17.56 -6.37
C LEU A 221 20.16 -18.74 -5.80
N ALA A 222 18.83 -18.60 -5.71
CA ALA A 222 17.94 -19.61 -5.12
C ALA A 222 18.02 -20.98 -5.83
N ASP A 223 18.14 -20.98 -7.17
CA ASP A 223 18.24 -22.22 -7.97
C ASP A 223 19.57 -22.95 -7.76
N ALA A 224 20.65 -22.22 -7.48
CA ALA A 224 21.95 -22.80 -7.17
C ALA A 224 21.96 -23.39 -5.76
N LEU A 225 21.41 -22.67 -4.78
CA LEU A 225 21.27 -23.17 -3.39
C LEU A 225 20.44 -24.45 -3.35
N ALA A 226 19.35 -24.53 -4.09
CA ALA A 226 18.50 -25.72 -4.18
C ALA A 226 19.24 -26.94 -4.74
N LYS A 227 20.35 -26.75 -5.45
CA LYS A 227 21.23 -27.79 -6.01
C LYS A 227 22.51 -28.01 -5.20
N GLY A 228 22.61 -27.40 -4.00
CA GLY A 228 23.81 -27.48 -3.16
C GLY A 228 25.03 -26.70 -3.68
N ALA A 229 24.82 -25.79 -4.65
CA ALA A 229 25.88 -24.95 -5.22
C ALA A 229 25.74 -23.51 -4.73
N ARG A 230 26.87 -22.81 -4.57
CA ARG A 230 26.91 -21.39 -4.22
C ARG A 230 27.27 -20.56 -5.47
N ARG A 231 26.27 -19.95 -6.08
CA ARG A 231 26.44 -18.97 -7.14
C ARG A 231 25.81 -17.66 -6.70
N MET A 232 26.53 -16.56 -6.89
CA MET A 232 26.07 -15.22 -6.51
C MET A 232 25.42 -14.52 -7.72
N GLY A 233 24.44 -13.66 -7.43
CA GLY A 233 23.80 -12.79 -8.39
C GLY A 233 23.78 -11.36 -7.86
N LYS A 234 23.89 -10.38 -8.77
CA LYS A 234 23.96 -8.95 -8.43
C LYS A 234 22.59 -8.42 -7.98
N VAL A 235 22.58 -7.69 -6.87
CA VAL A 235 21.46 -6.85 -6.44
C VAL A 235 21.51 -5.53 -7.24
N THR A 236 20.41 -5.15 -7.86
CA THR A 236 20.35 -3.98 -8.76
C THR A 236 19.49 -2.84 -8.22
N VAL A 237 19.05 -2.93 -6.96
CA VAL A 237 18.18 -1.95 -6.29
C VAL A 237 18.72 -1.57 -4.93
N PRO A 238 18.36 -0.40 -4.39
CA PRO A 238 18.70 -0.02 -3.01
C PRO A 238 17.96 -0.91 -2.00
N ASP A 239 18.61 -1.12 -0.86
CA ASP A 239 18.07 -1.79 0.32
C ASP A 239 17.89 -0.85 1.52
N SER A 240 18.26 0.44 1.34
CA SER A 240 17.94 1.56 2.23
C SER A 240 17.68 2.83 1.43
N ALA A 241 16.71 3.62 1.88
CA ALA A 241 16.34 4.92 1.31
C ALA A 241 16.03 5.90 2.43
N MET A 242 16.64 7.08 2.38
CA MET A 242 16.35 8.19 3.30
C MET A 242 16.16 9.46 2.49
N PHE A 243 15.22 10.32 2.89
CA PHE A 243 15.13 11.65 2.29
C PHE A 243 14.51 12.67 3.25
N MET A 244 14.91 13.92 3.05
CA MET A 244 14.25 15.10 3.59
C MET A 244 13.32 15.68 2.52
N GLY A 245 12.21 16.26 2.95
CA GLY A 245 11.26 16.92 2.05
C GLY A 245 10.71 18.21 2.63
N ARG A 246 10.31 19.11 1.74
CA ARG A 246 9.42 20.23 2.05
C ARG A 246 8.08 19.93 1.38
N MET A 247 7.02 20.06 2.13
CA MET A 247 5.66 19.94 1.59
C MET A 247 5.12 21.31 1.16
N GLU A 248 4.16 21.34 0.24
CA GLU A 248 3.59 22.59 -0.31
C GLU A 248 3.05 23.55 0.77
N ASN A 249 2.57 23.02 1.89
CA ASN A 249 2.10 23.81 3.04
C ASN A 249 3.21 24.23 4.01
N GLY A 250 4.49 24.03 3.63
CA GLY A 250 5.68 24.40 4.40
C GLY A 250 6.10 23.42 5.50
N VAL A 251 5.42 22.29 5.65
CA VAL A 251 5.80 21.23 6.59
C VAL A 251 7.13 20.61 6.18
N LEU A 252 8.02 20.36 7.16
CA LEU A 252 9.29 19.67 6.95
C LEU A 252 9.09 18.17 7.19
N ALA A 253 9.51 17.39 6.22
CA ALA A 253 9.43 15.93 6.26
C ALA A 253 10.80 15.27 6.39
N ASN A 254 10.87 14.18 7.17
CA ASN A 254 12.00 13.26 7.23
C ASN A 254 11.47 11.83 7.09
N VAL A 255 11.95 11.11 6.09
CA VAL A 255 11.42 9.79 5.71
C VAL A 255 12.54 8.79 5.53
N GLU A 256 12.38 7.61 6.13
CA GLU A 256 13.32 6.48 6.03
C GLU A 256 12.59 5.20 5.65
N ALA A 257 13.20 4.40 4.79
CA ALA A 257 12.81 3.01 4.54
C ALA A 257 14.04 2.11 4.48
N THR A 258 14.04 1.02 5.23
CA THR A 258 15.17 0.07 5.25
C THR A 258 14.70 -1.37 5.53
N ARG A 259 15.41 -2.34 4.98
CA ARG A 259 15.24 -3.77 5.27
C ARG A 259 16.39 -4.37 6.08
N TYR A 260 17.17 -3.49 6.75
CA TYR A 260 18.37 -3.85 7.50
C TYR A 260 18.33 -3.41 8.97
N ALA A 261 17.12 -3.14 9.48
CA ALA A 261 16.94 -2.77 10.89
C ALA A 261 16.67 -4.03 11.75
N LEU A 262 17.74 -4.70 12.17
CA LEU A 262 17.64 -5.90 13.03
C LEU A 262 16.74 -5.63 14.24
N GLY A 263 15.81 -6.57 14.51
CA GLY A 263 14.81 -6.47 15.57
C GLY A 263 13.49 -5.85 15.14
N ARG A 264 13.40 -5.20 13.95
CA ARG A 264 12.14 -4.66 13.41
C ARG A 264 11.56 -5.58 12.35
N LYS A 265 10.30 -6.02 12.55
CA LYS A 265 9.67 -6.98 11.65
C LYS A 265 8.82 -6.30 10.58
N ASN A 266 7.98 -5.34 10.98
CA ASN A 266 7.16 -4.54 10.07
C ASN A 266 6.85 -3.17 10.69
N HIS A 267 7.89 -2.47 11.11
CA HIS A 267 7.78 -1.24 11.89
C HIS A 267 7.57 -0.02 10.98
N ILE A 268 6.32 0.44 10.90
CA ILE A 268 6.00 1.78 10.38
C ILE A 268 5.76 2.68 11.58
N ALA A 269 6.64 3.65 11.78
CA ALA A 269 6.47 4.68 12.79
C ALA A 269 6.24 6.03 12.10
N ILE A 270 5.25 6.78 12.59
CA ILE A 270 4.92 8.11 12.10
C ILE A 270 4.77 9.03 13.30
N GLU A 271 5.47 10.16 13.28
CA GLU A 271 5.29 11.25 14.23
C GLU A 271 4.97 12.54 13.50
N ILE A 272 3.93 13.23 13.96
CA ILE A 272 3.46 14.51 13.41
C ILE A 272 3.40 15.51 14.53
N ASN A 273 4.12 16.62 14.39
CA ASN A 273 4.19 17.67 15.39
C ASN A 273 3.54 18.95 14.88
N GLY A 274 2.63 19.49 15.64
CA GLY A 274 1.94 20.74 15.36
C GLY A 274 1.98 21.74 16.51
N SER A 275 1.40 22.91 16.29
CA SER A 275 1.41 24.03 17.25
C SER A 275 0.54 23.81 18.48
N LYS A 276 -0.42 22.87 18.41
CA LYS A 276 -1.35 22.55 19.51
C LYS A 276 -1.21 21.12 20.03
N GLY A 277 -0.60 20.22 19.25
CA GLY A 277 -0.49 18.84 19.65
C GLY A 277 0.43 18.04 18.75
N SER A 278 0.66 16.79 19.13
CA SER A 278 1.45 15.82 18.38
C SER A 278 0.78 14.45 18.36
N ILE A 279 1.01 13.72 17.29
CA ILE A 279 0.54 12.33 17.13
C ILE A 279 1.76 11.45 16.90
N TYR A 280 1.76 10.25 17.51
CA TYR A 280 2.70 9.19 17.18
C TYR A 280 1.93 7.88 16.94
N PHE A 281 2.30 7.17 15.87
CA PHE A 281 1.75 5.88 15.49
C PHE A 281 2.87 4.87 15.30
N ASP A 282 2.67 3.63 15.75
CA ASP A 282 3.53 2.48 15.51
C ASP A 282 2.69 1.30 14.98
N PHE A 283 3.05 0.79 13.81
CA PHE A 283 2.33 -0.33 13.19
C PHE A 283 2.49 -1.64 13.96
N GLU A 284 3.61 -1.84 14.68
CA GLU A 284 3.79 -3.03 15.53
C GLU A 284 2.86 -3.01 16.76
N ASP A 285 2.22 -1.84 17.03
CA ASP A 285 1.09 -1.65 17.98
C ASP A 285 -0.09 -0.92 17.28
N MET A 286 -0.55 -1.46 16.16
CA MET A 286 -1.45 -0.78 15.22
C MET A 286 -2.83 -0.40 15.76
N ASN A 287 -3.23 -0.93 16.93
CA ASN A 287 -4.51 -0.59 17.58
C ASN A 287 -4.42 0.59 18.55
N ARG A 288 -3.28 1.28 18.58
CA ARG A 288 -3.06 2.47 19.42
C ARG A 288 -2.62 3.67 18.61
N LEU A 289 -3.12 4.82 18.99
CA LEU A 289 -2.65 6.13 18.53
C LEU A 289 -2.21 6.92 19.74
N LYS A 290 -0.96 7.38 19.78
CA LYS A 290 -0.50 8.28 20.83
C LYS A 290 -0.80 9.72 20.44
N PHE A 291 -1.39 10.49 21.38
CA PHE A 291 -1.73 11.89 21.18
C PHE A 291 -1.26 12.74 22.34
N TYR A 292 -0.54 13.80 22.07
CA TYR A 292 -0.20 14.86 22.98
C TYR A 292 -1.10 16.08 22.70
N ASN A 293 -1.79 16.58 23.72
CA ASN A 293 -2.57 17.81 23.62
C ASN A 293 -1.89 18.95 24.39
N GLY A 294 -1.57 20.03 23.68
CA GLY A 294 -0.93 21.21 24.25
C GLY A 294 -1.80 21.99 25.25
N ASP A 295 -3.12 21.82 25.18
CA ASP A 295 -4.08 22.48 26.06
C ASP A 295 -4.25 21.74 27.40
N ASP A 296 -3.68 20.56 27.58
CA ASP A 296 -3.73 19.83 28.85
C ASP A 296 -2.99 20.63 29.97
N PRO A 297 -3.41 20.53 31.22
CA PRO A 297 -2.70 21.10 32.34
C PRO A 297 -1.24 20.66 32.42
N LYS A 298 -0.33 21.60 32.74
CA LYS A 298 1.13 21.37 32.71
C LYS A 298 1.60 20.20 33.59
N ASP A 299 0.94 19.97 34.71
CA ASP A 299 1.27 18.94 35.69
C ASP A 299 0.96 17.51 35.22
N ARG A 300 0.18 17.36 34.14
CA ARG A 300 -0.22 16.07 33.58
C ARG A 300 -0.16 15.99 32.05
N ARG A 301 0.62 16.88 31.45
CA ARG A 301 0.90 16.81 30.02
C ARG A 301 1.76 15.60 29.68
N GLY A 302 1.38 14.89 28.64
CA GLY A 302 2.12 13.75 28.13
C GLY A 302 1.41 13.13 26.95
N PHE A 303 2.08 12.24 26.25
CA PHE A 303 1.40 11.40 25.29
C PHE A 303 0.43 10.47 26.00
N ARG A 304 -0.84 10.51 25.59
CA ARG A 304 -1.85 9.53 25.98
C ARG A 304 -2.01 8.48 24.89
N ASP A 305 -2.23 7.24 25.28
CA ASP A 305 -2.58 6.15 24.37
C ASP A 305 -4.10 6.16 24.13
N ILE A 306 -4.50 6.23 22.86
CA ILE A 306 -5.87 6.07 22.41
C ILE A 306 -5.99 4.67 21.83
N LEU A 307 -6.73 3.77 22.50
CA LEU A 307 -7.07 2.47 21.94
C LEU A 307 -8.15 2.66 20.87
N VAL A 308 -7.84 2.32 19.62
CA VAL A 308 -8.70 2.60 18.47
C VAL A 308 -9.67 1.43 18.20
N THR A 309 -10.52 1.14 19.17
CA THR A 309 -11.50 0.03 19.10
C THR A 309 -12.92 0.47 19.45
N GLU A 310 -13.16 1.80 19.63
CA GLU A 310 -14.50 2.32 19.94
C GLU A 310 -15.43 2.28 18.72
N ARG A 311 -16.64 1.75 18.95
CA ARG A 311 -17.67 1.53 17.92
C ARG A 311 -18.59 2.74 17.75
N ASP A 312 -19.73 2.52 17.11
CA ASP A 312 -20.85 3.45 16.95
C ASP A 312 -20.48 4.76 16.22
N GLY A 313 -19.57 4.65 15.24
CA GLY A 313 -19.12 5.80 14.45
C GLY A 313 -18.12 6.70 15.15
N VAL A 314 -17.75 6.39 16.40
CA VAL A 314 -16.77 7.16 17.16
C VAL A 314 -15.38 7.08 16.54
N GLN A 315 -14.97 5.90 16.11
CA GLN A 315 -13.70 5.70 15.42
C GLN A 315 -13.90 5.09 14.02
N PRO A 316 -13.09 5.51 13.02
CA PRO A 316 -13.24 5.04 11.63
C PRO A 316 -13.06 3.54 11.51
N TYR A 317 -13.86 2.89 10.67
CA TYR A 317 -13.86 1.46 10.33
C TYR A 317 -14.24 0.49 11.45
N VAL A 318 -14.14 0.87 12.73
CA VAL A 318 -14.28 -0.06 13.87
C VAL A 318 -15.71 -0.55 14.08
N GLY A 319 -16.70 0.25 13.71
CA GLY A 319 -18.12 -0.06 13.93
C GLY A 319 -18.64 -1.38 13.34
N HIS A 320 -17.92 -1.93 12.36
CA HIS A 320 -18.27 -3.18 11.68
C HIS A 320 -17.66 -4.43 12.36
N TRP A 321 -16.80 -4.24 13.36
CA TRP A 321 -16.04 -5.32 13.98
C TRP A 321 -16.56 -5.69 15.36
N TRP A 322 -15.68 -6.18 16.21
CA TRP A 322 -15.95 -6.72 17.52
C TRP A 322 -16.24 -5.64 18.56
N PRO A 323 -16.76 -5.99 19.75
CA PRO A 323 -16.88 -5.03 20.86
C PRO A 323 -15.56 -4.35 21.20
N PRO A 324 -15.58 -3.14 21.83
CA PRO A 324 -14.39 -2.43 22.26
C PRO A 324 -13.39 -3.31 23.01
N GLY A 325 -12.11 -3.09 22.80
CA GLY A 325 -11.03 -3.88 23.39
C GLY A 325 -10.56 -5.08 22.55
N HIS A 326 -11.34 -5.48 21.54
CA HIS A 326 -10.91 -6.53 20.61
C HIS A 326 -10.12 -5.90 19.45
N GLY A 327 -8.82 -6.19 19.40
CA GLY A 327 -7.93 -5.67 18.37
C GLY A 327 -8.28 -6.16 16.97
N ILE A 328 -7.95 -5.35 15.98
CA ILE A 328 -8.02 -5.70 14.56
C ILE A 328 -6.60 -5.84 14.01
N GLY A 329 -6.43 -6.65 12.95
CA GLY A 329 -5.15 -7.00 12.38
C GLY A 329 -4.93 -6.44 10.98
N TYR A 330 -3.79 -6.80 10.40
CA TYR A 330 -3.34 -6.41 9.06
C TYR A 330 -4.37 -6.71 7.96
N GLU A 331 -5.00 -7.88 8.00
CA GLU A 331 -5.99 -8.34 7.03
C GLU A 331 -7.23 -7.44 6.96
N HIS A 332 -7.63 -6.83 8.07
CA HIS A 332 -8.79 -5.94 8.13
C HIS A 332 -8.62 -4.72 7.23
N THR A 333 -7.39 -4.23 7.06
CA THR A 333 -7.11 -3.08 6.19
C THR A 333 -7.49 -3.35 4.73
N PHE A 334 -7.30 -4.58 4.25
CA PHE A 334 -7.72 -5.00 2.91
C PHE A 334 -9.24 -5.19 2.82
N ILE A 335 -9.86 -5.67 3.90
CA ILE A 335 -11.33 -5.79 3.94
C ILE A 335 -11.98 -4.41 3.83
N HIS A 336 -11.41 -3.39 4.51
CA HIS A 336 -11.84 -1.99 4.38
C HIS A 336 -11.64 -1.46 2.94
N VAL A 337 -10.49 -1.78 2.30
CA VAL A 337 -10.23 -1.45 0.89
C VAL A 337 -11.33 -2.01 -0.01
N VAL A 338 -11.62 -3.30 0.11
CA VAL A 338 -12.62 -3.98 -0.72
C VAL A 338 -14.01 -3.40 -0.50
N ALA A 339 -14.40 -3.15 0.76
CA ALA A 339 -15.71 -2.59 1.08
C ALA A 339 -15.91 -1.20 0.43
N ASP A 340 -14.95 -0.31 0.56
CA ASP A 340 -14.98 1.02 -0.07
C ASP A 340 -15.00 0.91 -1.60
N PHE A 341 -14.18 0.02 -2.16
CA PHE A 341 -14.06 -0.16 -3.61
C PHE A 341 -15.33 -0.70 -4.25
N VAL A 342 -15.97 -1.71 -3.64
CA VAL A 342 -17.24 -2.28 -4.13
C VAL A 342 -18.32 -1.21 -4.15
N ASN A 343 -18.47 -0.43 -3.08
CA ASN A 343 -19.47 0.62 -3.00
C ASN A 343 -19.23 1.71 -4.05
N ALA A 344 -17.98 2.09 -4.26
CA ALA A 344 -17.58 3.04 -5.31
C ALA A 344 -17.88 2.53 -6.73
N CYS A 345 -17.65 1.23 -7.01
CA CYS A 345 -17.98 0.62 -8.30
C CYS A 345 -19.49 0.64 -8.60
N VAL A 346 -20.32 0.48 -7.57
CA VAL A 346 -21.78 0.57 -7.73
C VAL A 346 -22.24 2.01 -7.96
N GLU A 347 -21.64 2.95 -7.26
CA GLU A 347 -21.99 4.37 -7.33
C GLU A 347 -21.40 5.08 -8.57
N GLY A 348 -20.41 4.47 -9.22
CA GLY A 348 -19.66 5.12 -10.30
C GLY A 348 -18.84 6.32 -9.83
N LYS A 349 -18.45 6.35 -8.56
CA LYS A 349 -17.70 7.45 -7.93
C LYS A 349 -16.23 7.07 -7.69
N PRO A 350 -15.30 8.02 -7.75
CA PRO A 350 -13.92 7.75 -7.38
C PRO A 350 -13.81 7.38 -5.89
N VAL A 351 -12.87 6.50 -5.58
CA VAL A 351 -12.51 6.10 -4.21
C VAL A 351 -10.99 6.21 -4.03
N HIS A 352 -10.57 6.99 -3.05
CA HIS A 352 -9.15 7.19 -2.78
C HIS A 352 -8.56 6.03 -1.97
N PRO A 353 -7.28 5.69 -2.24
CA PRO A 353 -6.37 6.30 -3.23
C PRO A 353 -6.64 5.81 -4.66
N THR A 354 -6.81 6.75 -5.58
CA THR A 354 -7.00 6.49 -7.02
C THR A 354 -5.66 6.23 -7.72
N PHE A 355 -5.68 5.95 -9.04
CA PHE A 355 -4.45 5.91 -9.83
C PHE A 355 -3.77 7.29 -9.93
N GLU A 356 -4.51 8.40 -9.74
CA GLU A 356 -3.90 9.73 -9.59
C GLU A 356 -3.07 9.82 -8.31
N ASP A 357 -3.56 9.29 -7.18
CA ASP A 357 -2.78 9.20 -5.94
C ASP A 357 -1.52 8.36 -6.15
N GLY A 358 -1.65 7.23 -6.86
CA GLY A 358 -0.52 6.37 -7.24
C GLY A 358 0.50 7.07 -8.12
N LEU A 359 0.04 7.86 -9.11
CA LEU A 359 0.89 8.68 -9.96
C LEU A 359 1.64 9.74 -9.16
N LYS A 360 0.96 10.48 -8.31
CA LYS A 360 1.58 11.48 -7.42
C LYS A 360 2.61 10.84 -6.49
N ASN A 361 2.31 9.67 -5.96
CA ASN A 361 3.26 8.90 -5.17
C ASN A 361 4.49 8.50 -5.99
N GLN A 362 4.31 8.07 -7.23
CA GLN A 362 5.38 7.71 -8.14
C GLN A 362 6.27 8.91 -8.53
N ARG A 363 5.71 10.13 -8.59
CA ARG A 363 6.50 11.37 -8.78
C ARG A 363 7.48 11.60 -7.63
N VAL A 364 7.03 11.43 -6.39
CA VAL A 364 7.91 11.57 -5.22
C VAL A 364 9.01 10.51 -5.26
N LEU A 365 8.67 9.24 -5.56
CA LEU A 365 9.66 8.17 -5.70
C LEU A 365 10.72 8.53 -6.74
N ALA A 366 10.32 8.97 -7.93
CA ALA A 366 11.23 9.36 -9.00
C ALA A 366 12.11 10.57 -8.63
N ALA A 367 11.55 11.57 -7.94
CA ALA A 367 12.29 12.74 -7.49
C ALA A 367 13.36 12.39 -6.44
N VAL A 368 13.09 11.46 -5.53
CA VAL A 368 14.08 10.98 -4.55
C VAL A 368 15.19 10.18 -5.25
N GLU A 369 14.88 9.35 -6.24
CA GLU A 369 15.89 8.65 -7.05
C GLU A 369 16.79 9.64 -7.79
N GLU A 370 16.19 10.64 -8.45
CA GLU A 370 16.92 11.70 -9.14
C GLU A 370 17.81 12.51 -8.19
N SER A 371 17.27 12.86 -7.01
CA SER A 371 18.00 13.58 -5.97
C SER A 371 19.22 12.82 -5.49
N SER A 372 19.06 11.52 -5.21
CA SER A 372 20.17 10.65 -4.78
C SER A 372 21.27 10.54 -5.84
N GLN A 373 20.90 10.46 -7.13
CA GLN A 373 21.87 10.39 -8.23
C GLN A 373 22.60 11.71 -8.46
N LYS A 374 21.91 12.85 -8.30
CA LYS A 374 22.45 14.18 -8.58
C LYS A 374 23.06 14.88 -7.36
N GLY A 375 22.87 14.35 -6.16
CA GLY A 375 23.34 14.94 -4.90
C GLY A 375 22.74 16.33 -4.60
N LYS A 376 21.49 16.59 -5.03
CA LYS A 376 20.84 17.90 -4.88
C LYS A 376 19.33 17.78 -4.63
N TRP A 377 18.74 18.90 -4.17
CA TRP A 377 17.28 19.04 -4.08
C TRP A 377 16.63 18.95 -5.46
N VAL A 378 15.51 18.23 -5.52
CA VAL A 378 14.66 18.07 -6.71
C VAL A 378 13.24 18.55 -6.39
N LYS A 379 12.70 19.45 -7.24
CA LYS A 379 11.29 19.87 -7.18
C LYS A 379 10.39 18.82 -7.85
N LEU A 380 9.15 18.70 -7.36
CA LEU A 380 8.14 17.80 -7.91
C LEU A 380 7.26 18.52 -8.94
#